data_cfea13ca54a84a6b925387a5de4ba6fe
#
_entry.id   cfea13ca54a84a6b925387a5de4ba6fe
#
_cell.length_a   1.000
_cell.length_b   1.000
_cell.length_c   1.000
_cell.angle_alpha   90.00
_cell.angle_beta   90.00
_cell.angle_gamma   90.00
#
_symmetry.space_group_name_H-M   'P 1'
#
loop_
_entity.id
_entity.type
_entity.pdbx_description
1 polymer ?
#
loop_
_entity_poly.entity_id
_entity_poly.type
_entity_poly.pdbx_seq_one_letter_code
_entity_poly.pdbx_strand_id
1 'polypeptide(L)'
;MARILLLTLLHPLPENPARGAFVADRIRLLREMGHEVKVVNTLPRMLKIHEQRRSTMQGVAKAPRQFEFEEHPVLTVRYTAFPDHPFPSWTSASIKRQAKRVENWLGDWRPDLVSVHTLWPAAILAQKLASRYSSPCIATVHGHDIEVGLSANYSSIIIQLEKSVQQLVVVSDKLAVKMPNSVVIPCHVEVPEKLQRPIKKWRGRWRRGELEVLFPANSKRPEKDHYLALQTCRELETRGWRVKIGDLPNVPRNIVHDRMHACDIALITSRRESGPLVAREAIVCGLPVVSVDIGDMKSWLPPHCIAKERTPEALADAVEAVLKSEETIQLPDIFEKEHVSKELEKLFTRLLKKS
;
A
#
# COMPACT_ATOMS: atom_id res chain seq x y z
N MET A 1 11.90 20.22 -11.97
CA MET A 1 10.48 20.46 -11.62
C MET A 1 9.61 20.01 -12.77
N ALA A 2 8.61 19.15 -12.50
CA ALA A 2 7.66 18.67 -13.52
C ALA A 2 6.23 18.74 -12.98
N ARG A 3 5.26 18.89 -13.89
CA ARG A 3 3.83 18.84 -13.59
C ARG A 3 3.34 17.41 -13.74
N ILE A 4 2.90 16.78 -12.64
CA ILE A 4 2.50 15.38 -12.59
C ILE A 4 0.99 15.27 -12.38
N LEU A 5 0.30 14.64 -13.34
CA LEU A 5 -1.08 14.23 -13.15
C LEU A 5 -1.13 12.83 -12.59
N LEU A 6 -1.49 12.68 -11.32
CA LEU A 6 -1.56 11.39 -10.66
C LEU A 6 -2.99 10.86 -10.59
N LEU A 7 -3.24 9.69 -11.17
CA LEU A 7 -4.53 9.01 -11.09
C LEU A 7 -4.44 7.84 -10.12
N THR A 8 -5.47 7.62 -9.31
CA THR A 8 -5.49 6.50 -8.37
C THR A 8 -6.91 6.04 -8.05
N LEU A 9 -7.05 4.78 -7.71
CA LEU A 9 -8.26 4.24 -7.08
C LEU A 9 -8.26 4.45 -5.56
N LEU A 10 -7.06 4.59 -4.97
CA LEU A 10 -6.86 4.61 -3.53
C LEU A 10 -6.22 5.95 -3.14
N HIS A 11 -7.03 6.88 -2.71
CA HIS A 11 -6.62 8.16 -2.12
C HIS A 11 -7.37 8.34 -0.80
N PRO A 12 -6.77 8.96 0.22
CA PRO A 12 -7.51 9.36 1.41
C PRO A 12 -8.79 10.14 1.07
N LEU A 13 -9.80 9.92 1.86
CA LEU A 13 -11.07 10.62 1.75
C LEU A 13 -11.37 11.35 3.05
N PRO A 14 -12.13 12.45 3.06
CA PRO A 14 -12.48 13.15 4.30
C PRO A 14 -13.10 12.23 5.37
N GLU A 15 -13.96 11.27 4.97
CA GLU A 15 -14.57 10.28 5.87
C GLU A 15 -13.69 9.04 6.11
N ASN A 16 -12.54 8.90 5.41
CA ASN A 16 -11.63 7.75 5.55
C ASN A 16 -10.17 8.16 5.24
N PRO A 17 -9.51 8.87 6.14
CA PRO A 17 -8.15 9.38 5.93
C PRO A 17 -7.08 8.28 5.88
N ALA A 18 -7.35 7.09 6.42
CA ALA A 18 -6.43 5.95 6.35
C ALA A 18 -6.45 5.23 4.98
N ARG A 19 -7.44 5.55 4.12
CA ARG A 19 -7.57 4.93 2.80
C ARG A 19 -6.43 5.35 1.89
N GLY A 20 -5.66 4.40 1.38
CA GLY A 20 -4.60 4.68 0.41
C GLY A 20 -3.47 5.57 0.95
N ALA A 21 -3.17 5.51 2.24
CA ALA A 21 -2.12 6.32 2.87
C ALA A 21 -0.78 6.25 2.12
N PHE A 22 -0.41 5.07 1.59
CA PHE A 22 0.80 4.90 0.79
C PHE A 22 0.81 5.70 -0.54
N VAL A 23 -0.37 6.02 -1.09
CA VAL A 23 -0.47 6.91 -2.26
C VAL A 23 -0.29 8.36 -1.81
N ALA A 24 -0.88 8.75 -0.69
CA ALA A 24 -0.65 10.08 -0.11
C ALA A 24 0.84 10.29 0.21
N ASP A 25 1.52 9.31 0.77
CA ASP A 25 2.97 9.36 1.02
C ASP A 25 3.75 9.56 -0.29
N ARG A 26 3.37 8.85 -1.36
CA ARG A 26 4.00 9.04 -2.68
C ARG A 26 3.74 10.44 -3.24
N ILE A 27 2.55 10.99 -3.07
CA ILE A 27 2.22 12.35 -3.51
C ILE A 27 3.05 13.37 -2.72
N ARG A 28 3.16 13.21 -1.39
CA ARG A 28 3.99 14.05 -0.54
C ARG A 28 5.44 14.01 -0.98
N LEU A 29 5.99 12.81 -1.19
CA LEU A 29 7.35 12.62 -1.68
C LEU A 29 7.59 13.37 -3.01
N LEU A 30 6.69 13.23 -3.98
CA LEU A 30 6.82 13.92 -5.27
C LEU A 30 6.81 15.45 -5.11
N ARG A 31 6.00 15.99 -4.20
CA ARG A 31 5.97 17.43 -3.90
C ARG A 31 7.25 17.90 -3.21
N GLU A 32 7.78 17.13 -2.28
CA GLU A 32 9.06 17.39 -1.62
C GLU A 32 10.26 17.35 -2.60
N MET A 33 10.17 16.52 -3.65
CA MET A 33 11.11 16.53 -4.78
C MET A 33 10.95 17.75 -5.69
N GLY A 34 10.03 18.68 -5.38
CA GLY A 34 9.80 19.91 -6.13
C GLY A 34 8.88 19.77 -7.34
N HIS A 35 8.11 18.69 -7.45
CA HIS A 35 7.12 18.54 -8.53
C HIS A 35 5.76 19.16 -8.15
N GLU A 36 5.07 19.71 -9.14
CA GLU A 36 3.67 20.09 -8.99
C GLU A 36 2.76 18.90 -9.27
N VAL A 37 1.91 18.52 -8.30
CA VAL A 37 1.08 17.31 -8.40
C VAL A 37 -0.40 17.68 -8.34
N LYS A 38 -1.16 17.27 -9.36
CA LYS A 38 -2.64 17.26 -9.32
C LYS A 38 -3.15 15.83 -9.30
N VAL A 39 -4.17 15.57 -8.48
CA VAL A 39 -4.65 14.21 -8.22
C VAL A 39 -6.05 13.99 -8.77
N VAL A 40 -6.25 12.88 -9.49
CA VAL A 40 -7.56 12.38 -9.91
C VAL A 40 -7.86 11.09 -9.18
N ASN A 41 -8.79 11.16 -8.23
CA ASN A 41 -9.27 9.99 -7.51
C ASN A 41 -10.42 9.34 -8.28
N THR A 42 -10.18 8.17 -8.87
CA THR A 42 -11.15 7.44 -9.68
C THR A 42 -11.96 6.49 -8.78
N LEU A 43 -13.24 6.75 -8.61
CA LEU A 43 -14.10 5.99 -7.71
C LEU A 43 -15.25 5.33 -8.45
N PRO A 44 -15.64 4.10 -8.10
CA PRO A 44 -16.86 3.49 -8.61
C PRO A 44 -18.10 4.27 -8.13
N ARG A 45 -19.16 4.29 -8.93
CA ARG A 45 -20.47 4.68 -8.48
C ARG A 45 -21.00 3.59 -7.57
N MET A 46 -21.37 3.94 -6.35
CA MET A 46 -21.92 2.98 -5.40
C MET A 46 -22.94 3.61 -4.46
N LEU A 47 -23.83 2.80 -3.92
CA LEU A 47 -24.75 3.18 -2.88
C LEU A 47 -24.08 3.03 -1.51
N LYS A 48 -24.45 3.86 -0.55
CA LYS A 48 -23.87 3.86 0.82
C LYS A 48 -23.96 2.48 1.50
N ILE A 49 -25.02 1.73 1.26
CA ILE A 49 -25.21 0.38 1.84
C ILE A 49 -24.10 -0.61 1.41
N HIS A 50 -23.45 -0.38 0.28
CA HIS A 50 -22.39 -1.25 -0.21
C HIS A 50 -21.02 -0.94 0.40
N GLU A 51 -20.86 0.22 1.05
CA GLU A 51 -19.61 0.62 1.72
C GLU A 51 -19.26 -0.29 2.90
N GLN A 52 -20.27 -0.83 3.57
CA GLN A 52 -20.10 -1.68 4.75
C GLN A 52 -19.41 -3.02 4.44
N ARG A 53 -19.44 -3.44 3.17
CA ARG A 53 -18.87 -4.73 2.75
C ARG A 53 -17.34 -4.76 2.72
N ARG A 54 -16.69 -3.60 2.54
CA ARG A 54 -15.22 -3.49 2.47
C ARG A 54 -14.75 -2.20 3.13
N SER A 55 -13.84 -2.29 4.08
CA SER A 55 -13.29 -1.12 4.78
C SER A 55 -12.65 -0.09 3.84
N THR A 56 -12.06 -0.54 2.73
CA THR A 56 -11.48 0.34 1.69
C THR A 56 -12.52 1.13 0.89
N MET A 57 -13.80 0.75 0.98
CA MET A 57 -14.90 1.44 0.28
C MET A 57 -15.64 2.44 1.18
N GLN A 58 -15.32 2.49 2.46
CA GLN A 58 -15.92 3.43 3.40
C GLN A 58 -15.66 4.88 2.95
N GLY A 59 -16.70 5.72 2.92
CA GLY A 59 -16.65 7.11 2.48
C GLY A 59 -16.72 7.32 0.96
N VAL A 60 -16.69 6.25 0.14
CA VAL A 60 -16.68 6.36 -1.33
C VAL A 60 -17.96 6.95 -1.88
N ALA A 61 -19.14 6.55 -1.38
CA ALA A 61 -20.43 7.03 -1.90
C ALA A 61 -20.59 8.54 -1.75
N LYS A 62 -20.09 9.10 -0.65
CA LYS A 62 -20.21 10.52 -0.29
C LYS A 62 -18.99 11.36 -0.64
N ALA A 63 -17.91 10.76 -1.18
CA ALA A 63 -16.70 11.48 -1.52
C ALA A 63 -17.02 12.73 -2.37
N PRO A 64 -16.53 13.91 -1.97
CA PRO A 64 -16.80 15.16 -2.67
C PRO A 64 -16.22 15.12 -4.08
N ARG A 65 -16.79 15.95 -4.97
CA ARG A 65 -16.32 16.05 -6.37
C ARG A 65 -14.94 16.66 -6.46
N GLN A 66 -14.64 17.60 -5.60
CA GLN A 66 -13.35 18.26 -5.46
C GLN A 66 -13.12 18.52 -3.98
N PHE A 67 -11.89 18.37 -3.55
CA PHE A 67 -11.44 18.71 -2.20
C PHE A 67 -9.93 18.94 -2.23
N GLU A 68 -9.44 19.50 -1.16
CA GLU A 68 -8.02 19.66 -0.93
C GLU A 68 -7.57 18.66 0.15
N PHE A 69 -6.44 18.05 -0.07
CA PHE A 69 -5.83 17.12 0.89
C PHE A 69 -4.34 17.43 1.00
N GLU A 70 -3.85 17.75 2.21
CA GLU A 70 -2.45 18.11 2.44
C GLU A 70 -1.93 19.11 1.38
N GLU A 71 -2.68 20.19 1.15
CA GLU A 71 -2.36 21.28 0.22
C GLU A 71 -2.25 20.86 -1.26
N HIS A 72 -2.81 19.74 -1.66
CA HIS A 72 -2.92 19.41 -3.06
C HIS A 72 -4.38 19.21 -3.51
N PRO A 73 -4.73 19.67 -4.73
CA PRO A 73 -6.08 19.57 -5.22
C PRO A 73 -6.40 18.15 -5.69
N VAL A 74 -7.56 17.66 -5.31
CA VAL A 74 -8.06 16.33 -5.68
C VAL A 74 -9.38 16.45 -6.41
N LEU A 75 -9.44 15.92 -7.64
CA LEU A 75 -10.67 15.74 -8.39
C LEU A 75 -11.16 14.30 -8.25
N THR A 76 -12.39 14.12 -7.78
CA THR A 76 -13.06 12.81 -7.82
C THR A 76 -13.84 12.65 -9.13
N VAL A 77 -13.50 11.60 -9.88
CA VAL A 77 -14.29 11.15 -11.03
C VAL A 77 -14.94 9.81 -10.73
N ARG A 78 -16.18 9.65 -11.22
CA ARG A 78 -16.97 8.45 -10.92
C ARG A 78 -17.24 7.65 -12.17
N TYR A 79 -16.91 6.37 -12.13
CA TYR A 79 -17.20 5.41 -13.21
C TYR A 79 -18.19 4.34 -12.75
N THR A 80 -18.84 3.69 -13.69
CA THR A 80 -19.75 2.57 -13.43
C THR A 80 -18.96 1.27 -13.49
N ALA A 81 -19.01 0.50 -12.40
CA ALA A 81 -18.52 -0.86 -12.32
C ALA A 81 -19.48 -1.69 -11.50
N PHE A 82 -19.60 -2.95 -11.84
CA PHE A 82 -20.33 -3.94 -11.06
C PHE A 82 -19.35 -4.75 -10.19
N PRO A 83 -19.80 -5.33 -9.06
CA PRO A 83 -18.99 -6.27 -8.31
C PRO A 83 -18.39 -7.34 -9.23
N ASP A 84 -17.17 -7.75 -8.96
CA ASP A 84 -16.43 -8.76 -9.73
C ASP A 84 -16.26 -8.46 -11.23
N HIS A 85 -16.61 -7.24 -11.66
CA HIS A 85 -16.43 -6.72 -13.03
C HIS A 85 -16.96 -7.65 -14.14
N PRO A 86 -18.23 -8.10 -14.11
CA PRO A 86 -18.77 -8.98 -15.15
C PRO A 86 -18.80 -8.34 -16.54
N PHE A 87 -18.78 -7.01 -16.62
CA PHE A 87 -18.80 -6.24 -17.86
C PHE A 87 -17.61 -5.27 -17.95
N PRO A 88 -16.37 -5.76 -18.16
CA PRO A 88 -15.18 -4.93 -18.15
C PRO A 88 -15.17 -3.87 -19.26
N SER A 89 -15.78 -4.15 -20.42
CA SER A 89 -15.93 -3.18 -21.52
C SER A 89 -16.77 -1.97 -21.12
N TRP A 90 -17.83 -2.17 -20.34
CA TRP A 90 -18.67 -1.07 -19.83
C TRP A 90 -17.93 -0.23 -18.81
N THR A 91 -17.17 -0.86 -17.91
CA THR A 91 -16.28 -0.16 -16.97
C THR A 91 -15.27 0.68 -17.74
N SER A 92 -14.62 0.10 -18.75
CA SER A 92 -13.66 0.80 -19.63
C SER A 92 -14.30 2.01 -20.33
N ALA A 93 -15.46 1.85 -20.92
CA ALA A 93 -16.17 2.94 -21.57
C ALA A 93 -16.59 4.05 -20.59
N SER A 94 -17.07 3.64 -19.39
CA SER A 94 -17.51 4.58 -18.36
C SER A 94 -16.35 5.42 -17.82
N ILE A 95 -15.19 4.84 -17.57
CA ILE A 95 -14.02 5.59 -17.07
C ILE A 95 -13.41 6.46 -18.16
N LYS A 96 -13.33 6.00 -19.40
CA LYS A 96 -12.87 6.81 -20.55
C LYS A 96 -13.66 8.11 -20.76
N ARG A 97 -14.98 8.08 -20.49
CA ARG A 97 -15.86 9.26 -20.59
C ARG A 97 -15.51 10.35 -19.57
N GLN A 98 -14.79 10.02 -18.49
CA GLN A 98 -14.38 10.99 -17.48
C GLN A 98 -13.24 11.91 -17.95
N ALA A 99 -12.58 11.61 -19.07
CA ALA A 99 -11.46 12.40 -19.57
C ALA A 99 -11.82 13.88 -19.75
N LYS A 100 -12.95 14.19 -20.41
CA LYS A 100 -13.39 15.58 -20.60
C LYS A 100 -13.58 16.35 -19.29
N ARG A 101 -14.02 15.65 -18.23
CA ARG A 101 -14.17 16.26 -16.91
C ARG A 101 -12.83 16.60 -16.29
N VAL A 102 -11.82 15.71 -16.45
CA VAL A 102 -10.46 15.97 -16.00
C VAL A 102 -9.86 17.13 -16.81
N GLU A 103 -10.01 17.12 -18.12
CA GLU A 103 -9.55 18.20 -19.02
C GLU A 103 -10.13 19.56 -18.61
N ASN A 104 -11.44 19.63 -18.36
CA ASN A 104 -12.09 20.87 -17.91
C ASN A 104 -11.58 21.34 -16.53
N TRP A 105 -11.29 20.41 -15.62
CA TRP A 105 -10.74 20.74 -14.29
C TRP A 105 -9.28 21.22 -14.37
N LEU A 106 -8.50 20.67 -15.29
CA LEU A 106 -7.11 21.07 -15.49
C LEU A 106 -7.02 22.48 -16.13
N GLY A 107 -8.01 22.88 -16.93
CA GLY A 107 -7.98 24.16 -17.67
C GLY A 107 -6.75 24.27 -18.58
N ASP A 108 -5.92 25.26 -18.34
CA ASP A 108 -4.66 25.49 -19.09
C ASP A 108 -3.47 24.72 -18.53
N TRP A 109 -3.63 24.06 -17.38
CA TRP A 109 -2.59 23.24 -16.80
C TRP A 109 -2.36 21.98 -17.63
N ARG A 110 -1.12 21.72 -18.01
CA ARG A 110 -0.71 20.57 -18.83
C ARG A 110 0.26 19.71 -18.06
N PRO A 111 0.00 18.39 -17.92
CA PRO A 111 0.95 17.50 -17.28
C PRO A 111 2.17 17.26 -18.19
N ASP A 112 3.34 17.25 -17.59
CA ASP A 112 4.57 16.78 -18.23
C ASP A 112 4.67 15.25 -18.12
N LEU A 113 4.00 14.66 -17.11
CA LEU A 113 3.97 13.23 -16.83
C LEU A 113 2.59 12.83 -16.30
N VAL A 114 2.06 11.71 -16.77
CA VAL A 114 0.87 11.05 -16.21
C VAL A 114 1.30 9.83 -15.41
N SER A 115 1.02 9.82 -14.12
CA SER A 115 1.30 8.71 -13.22
C SER A 115 0.00 8.05 -12.78
N VAL A 116 -0.10 6.73 -12.85
CA VAL A 116 -1.28 6.03 -12.34
C VAL A 116 -0.89 4.97 -11.33
N HIS A 117 -1.62 4.94 -10.22
CA HIS A 117 -1.51 3.90 -9.22
C HIS A 117 -2.64 2.89 -9.41
N THR A 118 -2.28 1.67 -9.81
CA THR A 118 -3.07 0.54 -10.31
C THR A 118 -3.32 0.58 -11.84
N LEU A 119 -3.37 -0.59 -12.44
CA LEU A 119 -3.68 -0.70 -13.87
C LEU A 119 -5.19 -0.63 -14.10
N TRP A 120 -5.95 -1.53 -13.50
CA TRP A 120 -7.38 -1.62 -13.73
C TRP A 120 -8.18 -0.87 -12.65
N PRO A 121 -9.17 -0.06 -13.04
CA PRO A 121 -9.42 0.46 -14.40
C PRO A 121 -8.77 1.84 -14.63
N ALA A 122 -8.03 2.40 -13.66
CA ALA A 122 -7.54 3.79 -13.68
C ALA A 122 -6.59 4.09 -14.86
N ALA A 123 -5.76 3.13 -15.25
CA ALA A 123 -4.81 3.32 -16.34
C ALA A 123 -5.49 3.54 -17.70
N ILE A 124 -6.72 3.08 -17.88
CA ILE A 124 -7.51 3.37 -19.09
C ILE A 124 -7.74 4.88 -19.27
N LEU A 125 -8.05 5.58 -18.17
CA LEU A 125 -8.21 7.04 -18.19
C LEU A 125 -6.86 7.74 -18.28
N ALA A 126 -5.87 7.25 -17.54
CA ALA A 126 -4.52 7.79 -17.55
C ALA A 126 -3.93 7.81 -18.95
N GLN A 127 -4.01 6.72 -19.70
CA GLN A 127 -3.54 6.64 -21.08
C GLN A 127 -4.27 7.57 -22.04
N LYS A 128 -5.60 7.68 -21.90
CA LYS A 128 -6.35 8.63 -22.71
C LYS A 128 -5.89 10.06 -22.49
N LEU A 129 -5.61 10.43 -21.24
CA LEU A 129 -5.10 11.75 -20.88
C LEU A 129 -3.64 11.94 -21.34
N ALA A 130 -2.80 10.93 -21.13
CA ALA A 130 -1.41 10.94 -21.59
C ALA A 130 -1.32 11.16 -23.10
N SER A 131 -2.11 10.42 -23.89
CA SER A 131 -2.20 10.61 -25.34
C SER A 131 -2.71 12.00 -25.70
N ARG A 132 -3.69 12.54 -24.96
CA ARG A 132 -4.26 13.87 -25.18
C ARG A 132 -3.24 15.01 -25.00
N TYR A 133 -2.34 14.84 -24.03
CA TYR A 133 -1.33 15.84 -23.67
C TYR A 133 0.06 15.53 -24.23
N SER A 134 0.20 14.46 -25.01
CA SER A 134 1.50 13.95 -25.50
C SER A 134 2.52 13.75 -24.39
N SER A 135 2.05 13.33 -23.20
CA SER A 135 2.88 13.13 -22.01
C SER A 135 3.17 11.64 -21.81
N PRO A 136 4.34 11.25 -21.31
CA PRO A 136 4.60 9.87 -20.93
C PRO A 136 3.65 9.42 -19.83
N CYS A 137 3.29 8.12 -19.85
CA CYS A 137 2.45 7.49 -18.83
C CYS A 137 3.23 6.40 -18.10
N ILE A 138 3.28 6.48 -16.77
CA ILE A 138 3.82 5.43 -15.91
C ILE A 138 2.71 4.81 -15.07
N ALA A 139 2.78 3.52 -14.82
CA ALA A 139 1.86 2.84 -13.92
C ALA A 139 2.62 2.21 -12.76
N THR A 140 2.16 2.45 -11.52
CA THR A 140 2.69 1.80 -10.32
C THR A 140 1.69 0.76 -9.82
N VAL A 141 2.13 -0.49 -9.70
CA VAL A 141 1.32 -1.64 -9.30
C VAL A 141 1.69 -2.07 -7.89
N HIS A 142 0.69 -2.17 -7.02
CA HIS A 142 0.83 -2.49 -5.60
C HIS A 142 0.44 -3.94 -5.25
N GLY A 143 0.27 -4.80 -6.27
CA GLY A 143 0.02 -6.23 -6.12
C GLY A 143 -1.36 -6.69 -6.55
N HIS A 144 -2.44 -5.99 -6.21
CA HIS A 144 -3.82 -6.44 -6.51
C HIS A 144 -4.03 -6.71 -8.01
N ASP A 145 -3.56 -5.85 -8.89
CA ASP A 145 -3.66 -6.02 -10.35
C ASP A 145 -2.98 -7.31 -10.82
N ILE A 146 -1.88 -7.70 -10.20
CA ILE A 146 -1.11 -8.88 -10.56
C ILE A 146 -1.67 -10.13 -9.88
N GLU A 147 -1.86 -10.07 -8.57
CA GLU A 147 -2.22 -11.24 -7.77
C GLU A 147 -3.69 -11.67 -7.96
N VAL A 148 -4.55 -10.73 -8.27
CA VAL A 148 -5.98 -10.97 -8.51
C VAL A 148 -6.35 -10.69 -9.95
N GLY A 149 -5.92 -9.57 -10.49
CA GLY A 149 -6.35 -9.09 -11.79
C GLY A 149 -5.94 -9.98 -12.96
N LEU A 150 -4.76 -10.61 -12.90
CA LEU A 150 -4.31 -11.54 -13.95
C LEU A 150 -5.13 -12.84 -14.02
N SER A 151 -5.87 -13.16 -12.97
CA SER A 151 -6.79 -14.32 -12.93
C SER A 151 -8.25 -13.90 -13.09
N ALA A 152 -8.53 -12.61 -13.25
CA ALA A 152 -9.88 -12.08 -13.39
C ALA A 152 -10.35 -12.08 -14.87
N ASN A 153 -11.65 -11.88 -15.07
CA ASN A 153 -12.25 -11.76 -16.41
C ASN A 153 -11.81 -10.54 -17.22
N TYR A 154 -11.05 -9.62 -16.61
CA TYR A 154 -10.43 -8.44 -17.24
C TYR A 154 -8.91 -8.57 -17.39
N SER A 155 -8.34 -9.76 -17.21
CA SER A 155 -6.90 -10.03 -17.31
C SER A 155 -6.29 -9.61 -18.66
N SER A 156 -6.99 -9.84 -19.76
CA SER A 156 -6.55 -9.40 -21.09
C SER A 156 -6.39 -7.88 -21.19
N ILE A 157 -7.26 -7.12 -20.50
CA ILE A 157 -7.16 -5.65 -20.44
C ILE A 157 -5.94 -5.24 -19.62
N ILE A 158 -5.65 -5.91 -18.50
CA ILE A 158 -4.44 -5.63 -17.70
C ILE A 158 -3.18 -5.83 -18.54
N ILE A 159 -3.09 -6.94 -19.30
CA ILE A 159 -1.94 -7.22 -20.18
C ILE A 159 -1.81 -6.15 -21.29
N GLN A 160 -2.92 -5.67 -21.83
CA GLN A 160 -2.88 -4.59 -22.81
C GLN A 160 -2.42 -3.26 -22.18
N LEU A 161 -2.90 -2.95 -20.97
CA LEU A 161 -2.54 -1.75 -20.23
C LEU A 161 -1.06 -1.75 -19.85
N GLU A 162 -0.52 -2.89 -19.40
CA GLU A 162 0.91 -3.05 -19.13
C GLU A 162 1.75 -2.67 -20.36
N LYS A 163 1.40 -3.21 -21.54
CA LYS A 163 2.15 -2.95 -22.78
C LYS A 163 2.03 -1.52 -23.30
N SER A 164 1.05 -0.80 -22.84
CA SER A 164 0.70 0.53 -23.36
C SER A 164 1.22 1.68 -22.51
N VAL A 165 1.69 1.44 -21.29
CA VAL A 165 2.41 2.44 -20.49
C VAL A 165 3.89 2.49 -20.90
N GLN A 166 4.49 3.67 -20.82
CA GLN A 166 5.92 3.82 -21.14
C GLN A 166 6.82 3.12 -20.13
N GLN A 167 6.37 3.03 -18.87
CA GLN A 167 7.06 2.23 -17.86
C GLN A 167 6.08 1.70 -16.82
N LEU A 168 6.20 0.42 -16.51
CA LEU A 168 5.58 -0.21 -15.37
C LEU A 168 6.53 -0.16 -14.18
N VAL A 169 6.03 0.25 -13.02
CA VAL A 169 6.70 0.23 -11.73
C VAL A 169 6.00 -0.79 -10.85
N VAL A 170 6.75 -1.66 -10.21
CA VAL A 170 6.25 -2.60 -9.20
C VAL A 170 6.93 -2.34 -7.86
N VAL A 171 6.25 -2.67 -6.78
CA VAL A 171 6.72 -2.30 -5.44
C VAL A 171 7.58 -3.37 -4.75
N SER A 172 7.82 -4.51 -5.42
CA SER A 172 8.68 -5.58 -4.89
C SER A 172 9.22 -6.48 -6.00
N ASP A 173 10.36 -7.16 -5.76
CA ASP A 173 10.95 -8.12 -6.67
C ASP A 173 10.01 -9.29 -6.97
N LYS A 174 9.23 -9.72 -6.01
CA LYS A 174 8.20 -10.77 -6.20
C LYS A 174 7.20 -10.40 -7.30
N LEU A 175 6.83 -9.13 -7.41
CA LEU A 175 5.96 -8.66 -8.48
C LEU A 175 6.72 -8.52 -9.80
N ALA A 176 8.00 -8.14 -9.78
CA ALA A 176 8.84 -8.03 -10.96
C ALA A 176 9.00 -9.36 -11.68
N VAL A 177 9.09 -10.48 -10.95
CA VAL A 177 9.11 -11.83 -11.55
C VAL A 177 7.90 -12.10 -12.46
N LYS A 178 6.73 -11.58 -12.08
CA LYS A 178 5.49 -11.71 -12.87
C LYS A 178 5.34 -10.65 -13.96
N MET A 179 6.13 -9.58 -13.89
CA MET A 179 6.11 -8.43 -14.81
C MET A 179 7.55 -8.06 -15.20
N PRO A 180 8.18 -8.86 -16.10
CA PRO A 180 9.63 -8.76 -16.36
C PRO A 180 10.06 -7.42 -17.00
N ASN A 181 9.14 -6.67 -17.61
CA ASN A 181 9.41 -5.35 -18.20
C ASN A 181 9.21 -4.19 -17.18
N SER A 182 9.03 -4.51 -15.92
CA SER A 182 8.86 -3.49 -14.86
C SER A 182 10.19 -3.08 -14.24
N VAL A 183 10.17 -1.92 -13.56
CA VAL A 183 11.23 -1.51 -12.64
C VAL A 183 10.71 -1.62 -11.21
N VAL A 184 11.58 -2.02 -10.29
CA VAL A 184 11.22 -2.12 -8.87
C VAL A 184 11.51 -0.78 -8.20
N ILE A 185 10.46 -0.11 -7.72
CA ILE A 185 10.58 1.07 -6.86
C ILE A 185 9.60 0.87 -5.70
N PRO A 186 10.07 0.48 -4.53
CA PRO A 186 9.20 0.18 -3.40
C PRO A 186 8.48 1.43 -2.86
N CYS A 187 7.46 1.21 -2.05
CA CYS A 187 6.94 2.29 -1.23
C CYS A 187 7.96 2.60 -0.14
N HIS A 188 8.32 3.87 0.03
CA HIS A 188 9.14 4.31 1.15
C HIS A 188 8.35 4.25 2.46
N VAL A 189 9.06 4.21 3.55
CA VAL A 189 8.49 4.31 4.90
C VAL A 189 9.00 5.62 5.53
N GLU A 190 8.08 6.40 6.06
CA GLU A 190 8.44 7.59 6.83
C GLU A 190 8.85 7.19 8.24
N VAL A 191 10.00 7.70 8.67
CA VAL A 191 10.46 7.58 10.06
C VAL A 191 9.83 8.72 10.85
N PRO A 192 8.96 8.48 11.82
CA PRO A 192 8.43 9.53 12.67
C PRO A 192 9.54 10.15 13.53
N GLU A 193 9.78 11.45 13.42
CA GLU A 193 10.85 12.15 14.15
C GLU A 193 10.86 11.93 15.67
N LYS A 194 9.68 11.65 16.26
CA LYS A 194 9.51 11.51 17.72
C LYS A 194 9.59 10.07 18.25
N LEU A 195 9.88 9.08 17.40
CA LEU A 195 9.49 7.71 17.72
C LEU A 195 10.61 6.66 17.69
N GLN A 196 11.87 7.07 17.65
CA GLN A 196 12.99 6.14 17.88
C GLN A 196 13.01 5.73 19.36
N ARG A 197 12.42 4.60 19.69
CA ARG A 197 12.56 4.02 21.03
C ARG A 197 13.91 3.39 21.19
N PRO A 198 14.59 3.63 22.33
CA PRO A 198 15.69 2.77 22.74
C PRO A 198 15.13 1.37 22.99
N ILE A 199 15.62 0.38 22.28
CA ILE A 199 15.29 -1.06 22.36
C ILE A 199 15.27 -1.59 23.82
N LYS A 200 15.95 -0.93 24.73
CA LYS A 200 16.07 -1.33 26.14
C LYS A 200 14.77 -1.28 26.97
N LYS A 201 13.78 -0.43 26.62
CA LYS A 201 12.51 -0.37 27.39
C LYS A 201 11.52 -1.52 27.10
N TRP A 202 11.70 -2.20 26.00
CA TRP A 202 10.87 -3.30 25.53
C TRP A 202 10.99 -4.58 26.38
N ARG A 203 12.19 -4.91 26.76
CA ARG A 203 12.55 -6.18 27.40
C ARG A 203 12.04 -6.35 28.84
N GLY A 204 11.25 -5.41 29.36
CA GLY A 204 10.77 -5.46 30.73
C GLY A 204 9.56 -6.35 30.96
N ARG A 205 8.62 -6.42 30.01
CA ARG A 205 7.36 -7.18 30.15
C ARG A 205 7.52 -8.66 29.86
N TRP A 206 8.11 -9.00 28.73
CA TRP A 206 8.30 -10.39 28.36
C TRP A 206 9.18 -11.18 29.36
N ARG A 207 10.11 -10.53 30.05
CA ARG A 207 10.84 -11.16 31.18
C ARG A 207 9.93 -11.58 32.32
N ARG A 208 8.73 -11.02 32.44
CA ARG A 208 7.69 -11.38 33.41
C ARG A 208 6.64 -12.35 32.85
N GLY A 209 6.87 -12.87 31.66
CA GLY A 209 5.94 -13.75 30.95
C GLY A 209 4.69 -13.06 30.40
N GLU A 210 4.73 -11.74 30.22
CA GLU A 210 3.64 -10.96 29.63
C GLU A 210 4.02 -10.53 28.21
N LEU A 211 3.09 -10.66 27.26
CA LEU A 211 3.32 -10.34 25.85
C LEU A 211 2.13 -9.57 25.27
N GLU A 212 2.38 -8.37 24.74
CA GLU A 212 1.41 -7.62 23.95
C GLU A 212 1.72 -7.76 22.46
N VAL A 213 0.86 -8.49 21.76
CA VAL A 213 0.97 -8.77 20.32
C VAL A 213 0.15 -7.76 19.55
N LEU A 214 0.75 -7.14 18.53
CA LEU A 214 0.04 -6.33 17.55
C LEU A 214 -0.31 -7.21 16.34
N PHE A 215 -1.60 -7.33 16.04
CA PHE A 215 -2.06 -7.76 14.73
C PHE A 215 -2.19 -6.50 13.85
N PRO A 216 -1.23 -6.20 12.94
CA PRO A 216 -1.13 -4.89 12.31
C PRO A 216 -2.07 -4.74 11.11
N ALA A 217 -3.32 -5.13 11.27
CA ALA A 217 -4.38 -5.04 10.27
C ALA A 217 -5.75 -4.97 10.94
N ASN A 218 -6.78 -4.64 10.15
CA ASN A 218 -8.16 -4.78 10.58
C ASN A 218 -8.53 -6.29 10.62
N SER A 219 -8.94 -6.78 11.78
CA SER A 219 -9.32 -8.18 12.02
C SER A 219 -10.47 -8.69 11.14
N LYS A 220 -11.28 -7.78 10.58
CA LYS A 220 -12.40 -8.11 9.66
C LYS A 220 -11.93 -8.40 8.23
N ARG A 221 -10.66 -8.26 7.92
CA ARG A 221 -10.10 -8.51 6.59
C ARG A 221 -9.67 -9.96 6.47
N PRO A 222 -10.39 -10.83 5.70
CA PRO A 222 -10.12 -12.26 5.67
C PRO A 222 -8.74 -12.61 5.07
N GLU A 223 -8.22 -11.78 4.16
CA GLU A 223 -6.89 -11.96 3.57
C GLU A 223 -5.76 -11.74 4.56
N LYS A 224 -6.03 -11.12 5.73
CA LYS A 224 -5.03 -10.90 6.79
C LYS A 224 -4.96 -12.04 7.80
N ASP A 225 -5.95 -12.93 7.80
CA ASP A 225 -6.03 -14.15 8.61
C ASP A 225 -5.83 -13.93 10.11
N HIS A 226 -6.67 -13.10 10.69
CA HIS A 226 -6.68 -12.83 12.13
C HIS A 226 -6.88 -14.11 12.96
N TYR A 227 -7.58 -15.12 12.38
CA TYR A 227 -7.80 -16.39 13.05
C TYR A 227 -6.48 -17.10 13.37
N LEU A 228 -5.55 -17.15 12.40
CA LEU A 228 -4.23 -17.73 12.62
C LEU A 228 -3.45 -16.97 13.71
N ALA A 229 -3.56 -15.64 13.76
CA ALA A 229 -2.94 -14.84 14.82
C ALA A 229 -3.50 -15.19 16.21
N LEU A 230 -4.82 -15.35 16.32
CA LEU A 230 -5.44 -15.79 17.59
C LEU A 230 -5.00 -17.19 18.01
N GLN A 231 -4.89 -18.13 17.06
CA GLN A 231 -4.40 -19.47 17.36
C GLN A 231 -2.94 -19.43 17.82
N THR A 232 -2.09 -18.62 17.20
CA THR A 232 -0.70 -18.40 17.63
C THR A 232 -0.63 -17.85 19.05
N CYS A 233 -1.50 -16.89 19.40
CA CYS A 233 -1.55 -16.39 20.78
C CYS A 233 -1.96 -17.46 21.78
N ARG A 234 -2.93 -18.32 21.45
CA ARG A 234 -3.31 -19.47 22.29
C ARG A 234 -2.17 -20.47 22.45
N GLU A 235 -1.43 -20.74 21.38
CA GLU A 235 -0.25 -21.60 21.45
C GLU A 235 0.81 -21.02 22.40
N LEU A 236 1.06 -19.71 22.34
CA LEU A 236 1.96 -19.03 23.29
C LEU A 236 1.43 -19.13 24.74
N GLU A 237 0.12 -19.04 24.94
CA GLU A 237 -0.50 -19.23 26.27
C GLU A 237 -0.27 -20.66 26.83
N THR A 238 -0.35 -21.69 25.96
CA THR A 238 -0.03 -23.08 26.40
C THR A 238 1.45 -23.23 26.80
N ARG A 239 2.33 -22.38 26.27
CA ARG A 239 3.76 -22.32 26.62
C ARG A 239 4.05 -21.45 27.86
N GLY A 240 3.00 -20.93 28.52
CA GLY A 240 3.12 -20.18 29.77
C GLY A 240 3.20 -18.67 29.65
N TRP A 241 2.98 -18.11 28.43
CA TRP A 241 2.89 -16.67 28.21
C TRP A 241 1.50 -16.15 28.61
N ARG A 242 1.44 -14.94 29.14
CA ARG A 242 0.19 -14.16 29.27
C ARG A 242 0.08 -13.21 28.08
N VAL A 243 -0.74 -13.56 27.11
CA VAL A 243 -0.78 -12.85 25.81
C VAL A 243 -1.99 -11.92 25.73
N LYS A 244 -1.75 -10.70 25.28
CA LYS A 244 -2.80 -9.78 24.82
C LYS A 244 -2.57 -9.49 23.35
N ILE A 245 -3.62 -9.58 22.54
CA ILE A 245 -3.57 -9.24 21.12
C ILE A 245 -4.49 -8.07 20.83
N GLY A 246 -3.98 -7.08 20.09
CA GLY A 246 -4.76 -5.94 19.58
C GLY A 246 -4.65 -5.84 18.08
N ASP A 247 -5.73 -5.44 17.40
CA ASP A 247 -5.75 -5.19 15.96
C ASP A 247 -5.62 -3.69 15.63
N LEU A 248 -5.35 -3.38 14.35
CA LEU A 248 -5.37 -2.04 13.80
C LEU A 248 -6.59 -1.89 12.88
N PRO A 249 -7.74 -1.46 13.42
CA PRO A 249 -8.84 -0.99 12.57
C PRO A 249 -8.37 0.24 11.78
N ASN A 250 -9.17 0.69 10.81
CA ASN A 250 -8.84 1.88 10.00
C ASN A 250 -8.68 3.14 10.87
N VAL A 251 -7.52 3.30 11.48
CA VAL A 251 -7.18 4.43 12.37
C VAL A 251 -6.14 5.34 11.70
N PRO A 252 -6.07 6.61 12.10
CA PRO A 252 -5.04 7.53 11.64
C PRO A 252 -3.62 7.03 11.96
N ARG A 253 -2.63 7.46 11.16
CA ARG A 253 -1.25 6.97 11.24
C ARG A 253 -0.58 7.20 12.60
N ASN A 254 -0.83 8.34 13.23
CA ASN A 254 -0.33 8.61 14.58
C ASN A 254 -0.80 7.55 15.59
N ILE A 255 -2.06 7.13 15.51
CA ILE A 255 -2.59 6.06 16.36
C ILE A 255 -1.95 4.70 16.04
N VAL A 256 -1.64 4.44 14.75
CA VAL A 256 -0.89 3.23 14.34
C VAL A 256 0.47 3.21 15.04
N HIS A 257 1.22 4.31 14.98
CA HIS A 257 2.53 4.42 15.62
C HIS A 257 2.44 4.27 17.15
N ASP A 258 1.48 4.92 17.80
CA ASP A 258 1.27 4.78 19.25
C ASP A 258 1.02 3.32 19.64
N ARG A 259 0.22 2.59 18.86
CA ARG A 259 -0.02 1.16 19.08
C ARG A 259 1.22 0.32 18.84
N MET A 260 1.99 0.60 17.79
CA MET A 260 3.28 -0.06 17.55
C MET A 260 4.23 0.12 18.73
N HIS A 261 4.23 1.30 19.35
CA HIS A 261 5.04 1.55 20.53
C HIS A 261 4.52 0.86 21.81
N ALA A 262 3.24 0.60 21.89
CA ALA A 262 2.64 -0.04 23.07
C ALA A 262 2.82 -1.56 23.07
N CYS A 263 3.06 -2.20 21.92
CA CYS A 263 3.17 -3.64 21.77
C CYS A 263 4.63 -4.15 21.88
N ASP A 264 4.79 -5.44 22.06
CA ASP A 264 6.09 -6.11 22.19
C ASP A 264 6.52 -6.77 20.88
N ILE A 265 5.57 -7.15 20.01
CA ILE A 265 5.82 -7.79 18.73
C ILE A 265 4.65 -7.56 17.77
N ALA A 266 4.94 -7.41 16.47
CA ALA A 266 3.94 -7.42 15.41
C ALA A 266 3.88 -8.81 14.76
N LEU A 267 2.67 -9.35 14.59
CA LEU A 267 2.44 -10.67 14.03
C LEU A 267 1.71 -10.58 12.68
N ILE A 268 2.40 -10.94 11.60
CA ILE A 268 1.89 -10.91 10.23
C ILE A 268 1.47 -12.33 9.80
N THR A 269 0.18 -12.56 9.71
CA THR A 269 -0.41 -13.85 9.35
C THR A 269 -1.12 -13.82 8.00
N SER A 270 -0.86 -12.83 7.17
CA SER A 270 -1.57 -12.62 5.92
C SER A 270 -1.45 -13.80 4.95
N ARG A 271 -2.51 -14.07 4.20
CA ARG A 271 -2.54 -15.05 3.10
C ARG A 271 -2.00 -14.47 1.80
N ARG A 272 -2.02 -13.14 1.68
CA ARG A 272 -1.60 -12.42 0.48
C ARG A 272 -1.03 -11.05 0.83
N GLU A 273 0.20 -10.82 0.41
CA GLU A 273 0.91 -9.54 0.47
C GLU A 273 1.87 -9.43 -0.70
N SER A 274 2.13 -8.20 -1.13
CA SER A 274 3.16 -7.91 -2.14
C SER A 274 4.42 -7.35 -1.49
N GLY A 275 4.24 -6.50 -0.48
CA GLY A 275 5.25 -5.91 0.36
C GLY A 275 4.53 -5.16 1.49
N PRO A 276 4.34 -5.78 2.66
CA PRO A 276 3.51 -5.22 3.71
C PRO A 276 4.16 -4.00 4.37
N LEU A 277 3.71 -2.80 3.98
CA LEU A 277 4.19 -1.53 4.54
C LEU A 277 4.15 -1.50 6.07
N VAL A 278 3.08 -2.05 6.64
CA VAL A 278 2.89 -2.06 8.10
C VAL A 278 3.99 -2.83 8.83
N ALA A 279 4.62 -3.83 8.20
CA ALA A 279 5.76 -4.54 8.76
C ALA A 279 7.00 -3.64 8.79
N ARG A 280 7.22 -2.88 7.72
CA ARG A 280 8.32 -1.91 7.63
C ARG A 280 8.10 -0.76 8.62
N GLU A 281 6.88 -0.24 8.72
CA GLU A 281 6.49 0.76 9.73
C GLU A 281 6.74 0.25 11.16
N ALA A 282 6.43 -1.02 11.44
CA ALA A 282 6.72 -1.63 12.74
C ALA A 282 8.22 -1.63 13.05
N ILE A 283 9.07 -2.05 12.10
CA ILE A 283 10.53 -2.05 12.27
C ILE A 283 11.06 -0.64 12.54
N VAL A 284 10.61 0.35 11.76
CA VAL A 284 11.01 1.76 11.96
C VAL A 284 10.58 2.29 13.32
N CYS A 285 9.42 1.85 13.81
CA CYS A 285 8.97 2.14 15.18
C CYS A 285 9.71 1.34 16.25
N GLY A 286 10.69 0.53 15.89
CA GLY A 286 11.42 -0.35 16.80
C GLY A 286 10.60 -1.55 17.27
N LEU A 287 9.50 -1.91 16.64
CA LEU A 287 8.65 -3.05 16.94
C LEU A 287 9.11 -4.27 16.13
N PRO A 288 9.67 -5.35 16.73
CA PRO A 288 10.03 -6.54 16.00
C PRO A 288 8.80 -7.15 15.31
N VAL A 289 9.07 -7.84 14.21
CA VAL A 289 8.04 -8.43 13.36
C VAL A 289 8.28 -9.93 13.28
N VAL A 290 7.23 -10.71 13.47
CA VAL A 290 7.16 -12.13 13.10
C VAL A 290 6.15 -12.28 11.96
N SER A 291 6.51 -13.04 10.95
CA SER A 291 5.69 -13.23 9.76
C SER A 291 5.68 -14.67 9.28
N VAL A 292 4.62 -15.05 8.60
CA VAL A 292 4.66 -16.17 7.64
C VAL A 292 5.51 -15.77 6.43
N ASP A 293 6.00 -16.73 5.65
CA ASP A 293 6.70 -16.45 4.39
C ASP A 293 5.72 -15.86 3.35
N ILE A 294 5.64 -14.54 3.31
CA ILE A 294 4.67 -13.81 2.48
C ILE A 294 5.25 -12.49 1.92
N GLY A 295 4.82 -12.12 0.72
CA GLY A 295 5.30 -10.89 0.09
C GLY A 295 6.80 -10.94 -0.19
N ASP A 296 7.48 -9.85 0.15
CA ASP A 296 8.93 -9.71 0.10
C ASP A 296 9.61 -9.86 1.47
N MET A 297 8.88 -10.32 2.49
CA MET A 297 9.35 -10.36 3.88
C MET A 297 10.66 -11.14 4.03
N LYS A 298 10.77 -12.29 3.35
CA LYS A 298 11.94 -13.17 3.42
C LYS A 298 13.21 -12.55 2.80
N SER A 299 13.07 -11.55 1.95
CA SER A 299 14.22 -10.90 1.31
C SER A 299 14.94 -9.89 2.21
N TRP A 300 14.30 -9.47 3.32
CA TRP A 300 14.85 -8.42 4.19
C TRP A 300 14.68 -8.66 5.69
N LEU A 301 13.78 -9.55 6.14
CA LEU A 301 13.73 -9.96 7.54
C LEU A 301 14.71 -11.07 7.83
N PRO A 302 15.32 -11.09 9.02
CA PRO A 302 16.13 -12.20 9.50
C PRO A 302 15.34 -13.52 9.47
N PRO A 303 16.00 -14.66 9.18
CA PRO A 303 15.32 -15.97 9.07
C PRO A 303 14.50 -16.36 10.29
N HIS A 304 14.94 -16.01 11.51
CA HIS A 304 14.23 -16.32 12.75
C HIS A 304 12.94 -15.51 12.94
N CYS A 305 12.73 -14.45 12.15
CA CYS A 305 11.50 -13.66 12.11
C CYS A 305 10.44 -14.28 11.19
N ILE A 306 10.80 -15.29 10.39
CA ILE A 306 9.91 -15.94 9.43
C ILE A 306 9.58 -17.34 9.94
N ALA A 307 8.30 -17.60 10.17
CA ALA A 307 7.84 -18.93 10.55
C ALA A 307 8.16 -19.95 9.44
N LYS A 308 8.68 -21.11 9.80
CA LYS A 308 9.05 -22.18 8.86
C LYS A 308 7.84 -22.71 8.09
N GLU A 309 6.69 -22.74 8.76
CA GLU A 309 5.41 -23.18 8.25
C GLU A 309 4.32 -22.20 8.65
N ARG A 310 3.19 -22.26 7.94
CA ARG A 310 2.03 -21.44 8.24
C ARG A 310 1.15 -22.11 9.30
N THR A 311 1.71 -22.36 10.49
CA THR A 311 1.02 -22.99 11.64
C THR A 311 1.16 -22.12 12.88
N PRO A 312 0.24 -22.25 13.86
CA PRO A 312 0.35 -21.55 15.14
C PRO A 312 1.65 -21.86 15.87
N GLU A 313 2.09 -23.12 15.85
CA GLU A 313 3.28 -23.62 16.52
C GLU A 313 4.55 -22.99 15.93
N ALA A 314 4.68 -23.00 14.60
CA ALA A 314 5.83 -22.40 13.92
C ALA A 314 5.90 -20.88 14.10
N LEU A 315 4.75 -20.21 14.16
CA LEU A 315 4.68 -18.77 14.47
C LEU A 315 5.05 -18.51 15.93
N ALA A 316 4.61 -19.33 16.88
CA ALA A 316 4.99 -19.22 18.27
C ALA A 316 6.49 -19.45 18.47
N ASP A 317 7.10 -20.43 17.76
CA ASP A 317 8.55 -20.65 17.75
C ASP A 317 9.30 -19.41 17.28
N ALA A 318 8.84 -18.79 16.19
CA ALA A 318 9.44 -17.58 15.67
C ALA A 318 9.29 -16.38 16.62
N VAL A 319 8.13 -16.24 17.30
CA VAL A 319 7.94 -15.22 18.35
C VAL A 319 8.96 -15.40 19.47
N GLU A 320 9.11 -16.62 20.00
CA GLU A 320 10.08 -16.89 21.07
C GLU A 320 11.53 -16.69 20.61
N ALA A 321 11.85 -17.04 19.35
CA ALA A 321 13.16 -16.82 18.79
C ALA A 321 13.49 -15.31 18.68
N VAL A 322 12.54 -14.49 18.22
CA VAL A 322 12.69 -13.03 18.15
C VAL A 322 12.85 -12.41 19.54
N LEU A 323 12.07 -12.88 20.53
CA LEU A 323 12.18 -12.37 21.90
C LEU A 323 13.53 -12.74 22.56
N LYS A 324 14.13 -13.87 22.19
CA LYS A 324 15.45 -14.30 22.67
C LYS A 324 16.61 -13.63 21.91
N SER A 325 16.37 -13.20 20.69
CA SER A 325 17.40 -12.55 19.85
C SER A 325 17.80 -11.19 20.44
N GLU A 326 19.09 -10.87 20.37
CA GLU A 326 19.61 -9.52 20.66
C GLU A 326 19.76 -8.68 19.41
N GLU A 327 19.44 -9.26 18.25
CA GLU A 327 19.58 -8.63 16.95
C GLU A 327 18.59 -7.48 16.80
N THR A 328 19.12 -6.32 16.40
CA THR A 328 18.29 -5.19 15.99
C THR A 328 17.99 -5.32 14.51
N ILE A 329 16.71 -5.51 14.17
CA ILE A 329 16.29 -5.56 12.79
C ILE A 329 16.36 -4.15 12.21
N GLN A 330 17.19 -3.98 11.18
CA GLN A 330 17.27 -2.73 10.42
C GLN A 330 16.48 -2.84 9.13
N LEU A 331 15.81 -1.76 8.77
CA LEU A 331 15.12 -1.70 7.49
C LEU A 331 16.18 -1.44 6.39
N PRO A 332 16.19 -2.22 5.29
CA PRO A 332 17.09 -1.94 4.17
C PRO A 332 16.89 -0.55 3.56
N ASP A 333 18.00 0.09 3.15
CA ASP A 333 18.03 1.45 2.56
C ASP A 333 17.10 1.61 1.36
N ILE A 334 16.81 0.52 0.63
CA ILE A 334 15.89 0.55 -0.51
C ILE A 334 14.48 1.05 -0.15
N PHE A 335 14.10 0.98 1.12
CA PHE A 335 12.81 1.46 1.63
C PHE A 335 12.90 2.88 2.21
N GLU A 336 14.06 3.47 2.23
CA GLU A 336 14.24 4.84 2.69
C GLU A 336 13.74 5.84 1.65
N LYS A 337 13.32 6.98 2.13
CA LYS A 337 12.77 8.08 1.34
C LYS A 337 13.77 8.58 0.29
N GLU A 338 15.02 8.73 0.68
CA GLU A 338 16.13 9.20 -0.14
C GLU A 338 16.41 8.25 -1.31
N HIS A 339 16.42 6.95 -1.03
CA HIS A 339 16.62 5.94 -2.08
C HIS A 339 15.47 5.95 -3.09
N VAL A 340 14.23 5.91 -2.60
CA VAL A 340 13.03 5.91 -3.45
C VAL A 340 12.93 7.19 -4.28
N SER A 341 13.27 8.36 -3.70
CA SER A 341 13.32 9.64 -4.42
C SER A 341 14.33 9.59 -5.57
N LYS A 342 15.52 9.08 -5.33
CA LYS A 342 16.58 8.95 -6.33
C LYS A 342 16.18 8.05 -7.49
N GLU A 343 15.52 6.93 -7.21
CA GLU A 343 15.06 6.00 -8.26
C GLU A 343 13.90 6.62 -9.09
N LEU A 344 13.00 7.34 -8.45
CA LEU A 344 11.95 8.10 -9.15
C LEU A 344 12.53 9.19 -10.03
N GLU A 345 13.50 9.96 -9.55
CA GLU A 345 14.16 11.03 -10.31
C GLU A 345 14.86 10.48 -11.54
N LYS A 346 15.59 9.36 -11.42
CA LYS A 346 16.21 8.67 -12.56
C LYS A 346 15.17 8.24 -13.60
N LEU A 347 14.04 7.68 -13.14
CA LEU A 347 12.96 7.25 -13.99
C LEU A 347 12.35 8.44 -14.74
N PHE A 348 12.01 9.51 -14.04
CA PHE A 348 11.38 10.70 -14.64
C PHE A 348 12.31 11.42 -15.62
N THR A 349 13.59 11.58 -15.25
CA THR A 349 14.58 12.17 -16.12
C THR A 349 14.73 11.40 -17.44
N ARG A 350 14.71 10.07 -17.39
CA ARG A 350 14.76 9.21 -18.57
C ARG A 350 13.54 9.36 -19.47
N LEU A 351 12.35 9.49 -18.90
CA LEU A 351 11.11 9.56 -19.64
C LEU A 351 10.88 10.97 -20.23
N LEU A 352 11.16 12.02 -19.47
CA LEU A 352 10.98 13.40 -19.90
C LEU A 352 12.01 13.86 -20.96
N LYS A 353 13.17 13.22 -21.04
CA LYS A 353 14.16 13.47 -22.11
C LYS A 353 13.80 12.82 -23.44
N LYS A 354 12.91 11.82 -23.43
CA LYS A 354 12.47 11.08 -24.64
C LYS A 354 11.17 11.64 -25.24
N SER A 355 10.52 12.56 -24.55
CA SER A 355 9.30 13.27 -24.97
C SER A 355 9.68 14.60 -25.59
#